data_a6a6e78f8bfffa07afcc49b3c97ac215
#
_entry.id   a6a6e78f8bfffa07afcc49b3c97ac215
#
_cell.length_a   1.000
_cell.length_b   1.000
_cell.length_c   1.000
_cell.angle_alpha   90.00
_cell.angle_beta   90.00
_cell.angle_gamma   90.00
#
_symmetry.space_group_name_H-M   'P 1'
#
loop_
_entity.id
_entity.type
_entity.pdbx_description
1 polymer ?
#
loop_
_entity_poly.entity_id
_entity_poly.type
_entity_poly.pdbx_seq_one_letter_code
_entity_poly.pdbx_strand_id
1 'polypeptide(L)'
;MGVELAYTDAVAKETASLYAKVANFIPKAEWIAYAPVIAEINRLKREKNAVILAHNYMTPEIFHGVGDFVGDSLALAREAARTDAQVIVQAGVHFMAETSKILSPEKTVLIPDARAGCSLAASITGADVRLLKQKYPGLPVVTYVNTSAEVKAESDICCTSGNAVRVVESIARDFGTDTVIMIPDKYLARNVAAKTGVKVITWEGACEVHERFTAQEIRDYRAAHPGIVVLAHPECPPEVVAEADFAGSTAAMINYVGSHKPQRVVMITECSMSDNVAVEHPDVEFVRPCNLCPHMKRITLDGILHSLQTMTHEVIVDPAVAARAKAPIDRMLAVKA
;
A
#
# COMPACT_ATOMS: atom_id res chain seq x y z
N MET A 1 17.00 -3.36 -30.04
CA MET A 1 15.84 -3.04 -30.90
C MET A 1 14.61 -3.48 -30.13
N GLY A 2 13.80 -2.51 -29.62
CA GLY A 2 12.55 -2.86 -28.96
C GLY A 2 11.60 -3.51 -29.97
N VAL A 3 11.01 -4.62 -29.60
CA VAL A 3 9.91 -5.22 -30.37
C VAL A 3 8.78 -4.21 -30.33
N GLU A 4 8.36 -3.74 -31.51
CA GLU A 4 7.17 -2.87 -31.59
C GLU A 4 5.96 -3.70 -31.17
N LEU A 5 5.40 -3.35 -30.01
CA LEU A 5 4.25 -4.05 -29.44
C LEU A 5 2.97 -3.58 -30.15
N ALA A 6 2.42 -4.41 -31.02
CA ALA A 6 1.22 -4.08 -31.80
C ALA A 6 -0.03 -4.77 -31.25
N TYR A 7 -1.17 -4.06 -31.31
CA TYR A 7 -2.47 -4.64 -31.01
C TYR A 7 -2.95 -5.51 -32.17
N THR A 8 -2.66 -6.80 -32.07
CA THR A 8 -3.06 -7.82 -33.06
C THR A 8 -4.30 -8.59 -32.59
N ASP A 9 -4.92 -9.37 -33.51
CA ASP A 9 -6.05 -10.24 -33.16
C ASP A 9 -5.67 -11.25 -32.07
N ALA A 10 -4.42 -11.72 -32.06
CA ALA A 10 -3.90 -12.62 -31.03
C ALA A 10 -3.86 -11.94 -29.66
N VAL A 11 -3.32 -10.73 -29.59
CA VAL A 11 -3.30 -9.91 -28.36
C VAL A 11 -4.71 -9.57 -27.90
N ALA A 12 -5.58 -9.19 -28.84
CA ALA A 12 -6.99 -8.90 -28.53
C ALA A 12 -7.68 -10.11 -27.89
N LYS A 13 -7.46 -11.30 -28.43
CA LYS A 13 -8.02 -12.55 -27.91
C LYS A 13 -7.43 -12.94 -26.53
N GLU A 14 -6.10 -12.83 -26.38
CA GLU A 14 -5.41 -13.14 -25.12
C GLU A 14 -5.87 -12.24 -23.99
N THR A 15 -6.07 -10.95 -24.24
CA THR A 15 -6.43 -9.94 -23.24
C THR A 15 -7.94 -9.68 -23.11
N ALA A 16 -8.79 -10.39 -23.87
CA ALA A 16 -10.24 -10.15 -23.91
C ALA A 16 -10.93 -10.26 -22.55
N SER A 17 -10.57 -11.27 -21.75
CA SER A 17 -11.13 -11.49 -20.41
C SER A 17 -10.70 -10.41 -19.42
N LEU A 18 -9.48 -9.90 -19.54
CA LEU A 18 -8.99 -8.78 -18.72
C LEU A 18 -9.73 -7.49 -19.09
N TYR A 19 -9.88 -7.21 -20.39
CA TYR A 19 -10.63 -6.04 -20.84
C TYR A 19 -12.09 -6.09 -20.38
N ALA A 20 -12.74 -7.23 -20.45
CA ALA A 20 -14.12 -7.36 -20.02
C ALA A 20 -14.35 -6.94 -18.55
N LYS A 21 -13.35 -7.13 -17.67
CA LYS A 21 -13.42 -6.67 -16.28
C LYS A 21 -13.36 -5.16 -16.15
N VAL A 22 -12.51 -4.49 -16.93
CA VAL A 22 -12.17 -3.07 -16.77
C VAL A 22 -12.82 -2.16 -17.82
N ALA A 23 -13.63 -2.67 -18.72
CA ALA A 23 -14.20 -1.94 -19.86
C ALA A 23 -15.04 -0.71 -19.47
N ASN A 24 -15.60 -0.69 -18.26
CA ASN A 24 -16.33 0.47 -17.72
C ASN A 24 -15.41 1.57 -17.18
N PHE A 25 -14.11 1.29 -17.02
CA PHE A 25 -13.11 2.20 -16.45
C PHE A 25 -12.02 2.57 -17.44
N ILE A 26 -11.69 1.68 -18.37
CA ILE A 26 -10.65 1.89 -19.38
C ILE A 26 -11.32 1.92 -20.77
N PRO A 27 -11.35 3.09 -21.43
CA PRO A 27 -11.88 3.19 -22.79
C PRO A 27 -11.16 2.26 -23.77
N LYS A 28 -11.89 1.78 -24.78
CA LYS A 28 -11.32 0.85 -25.78
C LYS A 28 -10.07 1.41 -26.48
N ALA A 29 -10.03 2.73 -26.71
CA ALA A 29 -8.87 3.38 -27.33
C ALA A 29 -7.61 3.27 -26.47
N GLU A 30 -7.73 3.42 -25.16
CA GLU A 30 -6.61 3.25 -24.21
C GLU A 30 -6.23 1.77 -24.07
N TRP A 31 -7.23 0.87 -24.04
CA TRP A 31 -6.97 -0.56 -23.97
C TRP A 31 -6.14 -1.07 -25.15
N ILE A 32 -6.37 -0.55 -26.35
CA ILE A 32 -5.58 -0.88 -27.55
C ILE A 32 -4.09 -0.57 -27.32
N ALA A 33 -3.77 0.48 -26.58
CA ALA A 33 -2.39 0.80 -26.22
C ALA A 33 -1.85 -0.09 -25.10
N TYR A 34 -2.66 -0.42 -24.10
CA TYR A 34 -2.23 -1.21 -22.94
C TYR A 34 -2.13 -2.73 -23.21
N ALA A 35 -3.03 -3.28 -24.00
CA ALA A 35 -3.14 -4.72 -24.20
C ALA A 35 -1.87 -5.40 -24.70
N PRO A 36 -1.11 -4.84 -25.67
CA PRO A 36 0.15 -5.44 -26.11
C PRO A 36 1.22 -5.46 -25.00
N VAL A 37 1.28 -4.40 -24.18
CA VAL A 37 2.19 -4.29 -23.04
C VAL A 37 1.81 -5.32 -21.96
N ILE A 38 0.53 -5.41 -21.64
CA ILE A 38 -0.02 -6.39 -20.66
C ILE A 38 0.28 -7.84 -21.11
N ALA A 39 0.05 -8.17 -22.38
CA ALA A 39 0.34 -9.49 -22.93
C ALA A 39 1.83 -9.85 -22.80
N GLU A 40 2.71 -8.89 -23.14
CA GLU A 40 4.16 -9.08 -23.07
C GLU A 40 4.64 -9.20 -21.61
N ILE A 41 4.14 -8.38 -20.69
CA ILE A 41 4.42 -8.52 -19.25
C ILE A 41 4.02 -9.91 -18.76
N ASN A 42 2.80 -10.37 -19.07
CA ASN A 42 2.32 -11.68 -18.65
C ASN A 42 3.13 -12.84 -19.29
N ARG A 43 3.66 -12.66 -20.50
CA ARG A 43 4.59 -13.60 -21.12
C ARG A 43 5.92 -13.65 -20.36
N LEU A 44 6.51 -12.49 -20.06
CA LEU A 44 7.79 -12.39 -19.35
C LEU A 44 7.70 -12.91 -17.91
N LYS A 45 6.56 -12.71 -17.22
CA LYS A 45 6.33 -13.29 -15.89
C LYS A 45 6.49 -14.81 -15.91
N ARG A 46 5.88 -15.48 -16.88
CA ARG A 46 6.01 -16.95 -17.03
C ARG A 46 7.44 -17.37 -17.36
N GLU A 47 8.10 -16.66 -18.29
CA GLU A 47 9.46 -16.95 -18.71
C GLU A 47 10.48 -16.82 -17.57
N LYS A 48 10.32 -15.79 -16.72
CA LYS A 48 11.27 -15.46 -15.66
C LYS A 48 10.89 -16.02 -14.29
N ASN A 49 9.83 -16.80 -14.21
CA ASN A 49 9.26 -17.21 -12.94
C ASN A 49 9.07 -16.00 -12.00
N ALA A 50 8.41 -14.97 -12.51
CA ALA A 50 8.20 -13.70 -11.83
C ALA A 50 6.75 -13.52 -11.38
N VAL A 51 6.56 -12.83 -10.25
CA VAL A 51 5.27 -12.42 -9.71
C VAL A 51 5.23 -10.91 -9.55
N ILE A 52 4.07 -10.29 -9.83
CA ILE A 52 3.83 -8.87 -9.59
C ILE A 52 2.96 -8.73 -8.35
N LEU A 53 3.50 -8.08 -7.32
CA LEU A 53 2.78 -7.70 -6.10
C LEU A 53 2.29 -6.25 -6.27
N ALA A 54 0.98 -6.06 -6.49
CA ALA A 54 0.41 -4.76 -6.80
C ALA A 54 -0.40 -4.19 -5.61
N HIS A 55 -0.04 -2.97 -5.20
CA HIS A 55 -0.75 -2.28 -4.13
C HIS A 55 -2.13 -1.80 -4.59
N ASN A 56 -3.09 -1.69 -3.65
CA ASN A 56 -4.46 -1.23 -3.90
C ASN A 56 -4.55 0.17 -4.56
N TYR A 57 -3.48 0.97 -4.52
CA TYR A 57 -3.38 2.29 -5.16
C TYR A 57 -2.81 2.25 -6.59
N MET A 58 -2.56 1.07 -7.16
CA MET A 58 -2.19 0.98 -8.57
C MET A 58 -3.38 1.31 -9.46
N THR A 59 -3.09 1.81 -10.65
CA THR A 59 -4.12 2.06 -11.65
C THR A 59 -4.77 0.76 -12.16
N PRO A 60 -6.02 0.81 -12.63
CA PRO A 60 -6.77 -0.41 -13.00
C PRO A 60 -6.06 -1.32 -14.01
N GLU A 61 -5.33 -0.77 -14.98
CA GLU A 61 -4.58 -1.54 -15.98
C GLU A 61 -3.41 -2.33 -15.35
N ILE A 62 -2.83 -1.84 -14.25
CA ILE A 62 -1.79 -2.57 -13.49
C ILE A 62 -2.46 -3.56 -12.55
N PHE A 63 -3.43 -3.10 -11.76
CA PHE A 63 -4.08 -3.88 -10.71
C PHE A 63 -4.78 -5.12 -11.29
N HIS A 64 -5.61 -4.93 -12.33
CA HIS A 64 -6.39 -6.01 -12.94
C HIS A 64 -5.71 -6.66 -14.15
N GLY A 65 -4.74 -5.98 -14.80
CA GLY A 65 -4.11 -6.46 -16.02
C GLY A 65 -2.88 -7.33 -15.81
N VAL A 66 -2.04 -6.97 -14.84
CA VAL A 66 -0.73 -7.63 -14.65
C VAL A 66 -0.44 -8.05 -13.20
N GLY A 67 -1.16 -7.50 -12.20
CA GLY A 67 -1.02 -7.89 -10.80
C GLY A 67 -1.39 -9.35 -10.57
N ASP A 68 -0.48 -10.15 -10.00
CA ASP A 68 -0.76 -11.54 -9.61
C ASP A 68 -1.38 -11.60 -8.22
N PHE A 69 -0.84 -10.79 -7.31
CA PHE A 69 -1.39 -10.57 -5.97
C PHE A 69 -1.63 -9.09 -5.79
N VAL A 70 -2.83 -8.77 -5.35
CA VAL A 70 -3.27 -7.40 -5.11
C VAL A 70 -3.69 -7.24 -3.65
N GLY A 71 -3.36 -6.10 -3.05
CA GLY A 71 -3.69 -5.92 -1.64
C GLY A 71 -3.06 -4.69 -1.00
N ASP A 72 -3.21 -4.64 0.32
CA ASP A 72 -2.50 -3.68 1.17
C ASP A 72 -1.07 -4.14 1.48
N SER A 73 -0.28 -3.28 2.12
CA SER A 73 1.13 -3.57 2.46
C SER A 73 1.30 -4.84 3.31
N LEU A 74 0.33 -5.18 4.18
CA LEU A 74 0.40 -6.38 5.01
C LEU A 74 0.16 -7.66 4.19
N ALA A 75 -0.84 -7.65 3.32
CA ALA A 75 -1.14 -8.77 2.42
C ALA A 75 0.04 -9.03 1.48
N LEU A 76 0.59 -7.97 0.87
CA LEU A 76 1.71 -8.09 -0.06
C LEU A 76 3.00 -8.55 0.64
N ALA A 77 3.27 -8.11 1.88
CA ALA A 77 4.40 -8.60 2.68
C ALA A 77 4.27 -10.10 2.98
N ARG A 78 3.06 -10.57 3.34
CA ARG A 78 2.80 -12.00 3.55
C ARG A 78 3.01 -12.82 2.28
N GLU A 79 2.59 -12.27 1.14
CA GLU A 79 2.74 -12.94 -0.14
C GLU A 79 4.20 -12.98 -0.59
N ALA A 80 4.95 -11.89 -0.41
CA ALA A 80 6.39 -11.88 -0.67
C ALA A 80 7.14 -13.00 0.08
N ALA A 81 6.75 -13.27 1.33
CA ALA A 81 7.33 -14.33 2.15
C ALA A 81 6.92 -15.76 1.74
N ARG A 82 5.84 -15.92 0.96
CA ARG A 82 5.25 -17.23 0.64
C ARG A 82 5.46 -17.68 -0.80
N THR A 83 5.54 -16.73 -1.73
CA THR A 83 5.61 -17.03 -3.16
C THR A 83 6.81 -17.89 -3.50
N ASP A 84 6.64 -18.85 -4.41
CA ASP A 84 7.72 -19.68 -4.96
C ASP A 84 8.43 -19.02 -6.16
N ALA A 85 7.96 -17.85 -6.60
CA ALA A 85 8.57 -17.11 -7.71
C ALA A 85 10.02 -16.71 -7.37
N GLN A 86 10.88 -16.71 -8.39
CA GLN A 86 12.29 -16.30 -8.26
C GLN A 86 12.45 -14.78 -8.32
N VAL A 87 11.52 -14.10 -9.01
CA VAL A 87 11.52 -12.66 -9.20
C VAL A 87 10.22 -12.08 -8.65
N ILE A 88 10.33 -11.04 -7.83
CA ILE A 88 9.22 -10.25 -7.35
C ILE A 88 9.31 -8.87 -7.98
N VAL A 89 8.28 -8.44 -8.71
CA VAL A 89 8.14 -7.06 -9.15
C VAL A 89 7.18 -6.36 -8.20
N GLN A 90 7.69 -5.39 -7.45
CA GLN A 90 6.88 -4.61 -6.52
C GLN A 90 6.21 -3.45 -7.26
N ALA A 91 4.94 -3.61 -7.67
CA ALA A 91 4.10 -2.52 -8.15
C ALA A 91 3.55 -1.75 -6.93
N GLY A 92 4.38 -0.88 -6.42
CA GLY A 92 4.20 -0.09 -5.20
C GLY A 92 5.41 0.82 -4.99
N VAL A 93 5.64 1.22 -3.73
CA VAL A 93 6.72 2.17 -3.38
C VAL A 93 7.93 1.46 -2.75
N HIS A 94 9.05 2.18 -2.67
CA HIS A 94 10.36 1.63 -2.35
C HIS A 94 10.41 0.85 -1.03
N PHE A 95 9.81 1.37 0.05
CA PHE A 95 9.79 0.68 1.35
C PHE A 95 9.08 -0.69 1.32
N MET A 96 8.12 -0.86 0.39
CA MET A 96 7.43 -2.15 0.19
C MET A 96 8.36 -3.14 -0.50
N ALA A 97 9.13 -2.68 -1.49
CA ALA A 97 10.15 -3.50 -2.14
C ALA A 97 11.29 -3.89 -1.18
N GLU A 98 11.75 -2.97 -0.31
CA GLU A 98 12.67 -3.30 0.78
C GLU A 98 12.10 -4.37 1.72
N THR A 99 10.82 -4.25 2.10
CA THR A 99 10.13 -5.24 2.95
C THR A 99 10.09 -6.61 2.28
N SER A 100 9.78 -6.66 0.97
CA SER A 100 9.81 -7.90 0.18
C SER A 100 11.21 -8.50 0.13
N LYS A 101 12.25 -7.67 -0.07
CA LYS A 101 13.66 -8.12 -0.09
C LYS A 101 14.14 -8.63 1.27
N ILE A 102 13.73 -7.99 2.38
CA ILE A 102 14.06 -8.44 3.74
C ILE A 102 13.41 -9.80 4.05
N LEU A 103 12.18 -10.02 3.60
CA LEU A 103 11.45 -11.27 3.82
C LEU A 103 11.91 -12.41 2.92
N SER A 104 12.40 -12.11 1.72
CA SER A 104 12.87 -13.07 0.73
C SER A 104 14.21 -12.64 0.14
N PRO A 105 15.29 -12.69 0.95
CA PRO A 105 16.60 -12.16 0.57
C PRO A 105 17.23 -12.89 -0.61
N GLU A 106 16.86 -14.15 -0.84
CA GLU A 106 17.34 -14.99 -1.96
C GLU A 106 16.71 -14.62 -3.31
N LYS A 107 15.60 -13.90 -3.31
CA LYS A 107 14.86 -13.55 -4.53
C LYS A 107 15.35 -12.22 -5.11
N THR A 108 15.23 -12.09 -6.43
CA THR A 108 15.39 -10.80 -7.11
C THR A 108 14.12 -9.98 -6.88
N VAL A 109 14.23 -8.84 -6.19
CA VAL A 109 13.12 -7.91 -5.99
C VAL A 109 13.35 -6.68 -6.83
N LEU A 110 12.46 -6.41 -7.78
CA LEU A 110 12.52 -5.28 -8.69
C LEU A 110 11.49 -4.23 -8.30
N ILE A 111 11.84 -2.95 -8.47
CA ILE A 111 10.91 -1.83 -8.42
C ILE A 111 10.92 -1.11 -9.77
N PRO A 112 9.77 -0.92 -10.45
CA PRO A 112 9.73 -0.33 -11.79
C PRO A 112 10.27 1.10 -11.92
N ASP A 113 10.18 1.91 -10.86
CA ASP A 113 10.86 3.22 -10.76
C ASP A 113 11.48 3.35 -9.35
N ALA A 114 12.80 3.45 -9.29
CA ALA A 114 13.55 3.60 -8.03
C ALA A 114 13.20 4.90 -7.25
N ARG A 115 12.57 5.88 -7.93
CA ARG A 115 12.11 7.14 -7.31
C ARG A 115 10.69 7.04 -6.73
N ALA A 116 10.05 5.88 -6.81
CA ALA A 116 8.75 5.64 -6.17
C ALA A 116 8.92 5.59 -4.64
N GLY A 117 9.03 6.75 -4.01
CA GLY A 117 9.24 6.96 -2.59
C GLY A 117 7.95 7.00 -1.77
N CYS A 118 8.02 7.67 -0.61
CA CYS A 118 6.86 7.91 0.26
C CYS A 118 7.19 9.08 1.19
N SER A 119 6.27 10.05 1.34
CA SER A 119 6.46 11.21 2.23
C SER A 119 6.69 10.78 3.69
N LEU A 120 6.02 9.73 4.15
CA LEU A 120 6.24 9.17 5.48
C LEU A 120 7.64 8.55 5.62
N ALA A 121 8.07 7.74 4.65
CA ALA A 121 9.40 7.14 4.69
C ALA A 121 10.52 8.18 4.63
N ALA A 122 10.28 9.30 3.95
CA ALA A 122 11.24 10.41 3.86
C ALA A 122 11.28 11.30 5.11
N SER A 123 10.27 11.19 6.01
CA SER A 123 10.15 12.08 7.18
C SER A 123 11.03 11.68 8.37
N ILE A 124 11.62 10.51 8.37
CA ILE A 124 12.36 9.94 9.50
C ILE A 124 13.50 9.04 9.04
N THR A 125 14.58 9.02 9.79
CA THR A 125 15.77 8.17 9.55
C THR A 125 16.02 7.22 10.72
N GLY A 126 16.87 6.19 10.52
CA GLY A 126 17.31 5.32 11.62
C GLY A 126 18.04 6.09 12.73
N ALA A 127 18.76 7.18 12.39
CA ALA A 127 19.39 8.04 13.39
C ALA A 127 18.36 8.73 14.29
N ASP A 128 17.25 9.22 13.73
CA ASP A 128 16.17 9.82 14.50
C ASP A 128 15.54 8.83 15.47
N VAL A 129 15.38 7.57 15.06
CA VAL A 129 14.86 6.51 15.95
C VAL A 129 15.82 6.27 17.13
N ARG A 130 17.14 6.25 16.88
CA ARG A 130 18.11 6.13 17.98
C ARG A 130 18.02 7.32 18.95
N LEU A 131 17.84 8.54 18.46
CA LEU A 131 17.62 9.72 19.30
C LEU A 131 16.34 9.63 20.12
N LEU A 132 15.24 9.14 19.51
CA LEU A 132 13.98 8.89 20.23
C LEU A 132 14.17 7.88 21.37
N LYS A 133 14.89 6.78 21.12
CA LYS A 133 15.20 5.78 22.17
C LYS A 133 16.07 6.34 23.30
N GLN A 134 16.98 7.26 22.99
CA GLN A 134 17.77 7.97 24.01
C GLN A 134 16.91 8.94 24.84
N LYS A 135 15.96 9.63 24.17
CA LYS A 135 15.06 10.60 24.83
C LYS A 135 14.01 9.91 25.70
N TYR A 136 13.58 8.73 25.32
CA TYR A 136 12.54 7.95 25.99
C TYR A 136 13.03 6.51 26.29
N PRO A 137 13.98 6.36 27.23
CA PRO A 137 14.61 5.07 27.49
C PRO A 137 13.59 4.05 28.01
N GLY A 138 13.67 2.83 27.46
CA GLY A 138 12.81 1.70 27.88
C GLY A 138 11.44 1.66 27.21
N LEU A 139 11.03 2.70 26.44
CA LEU A 139 9.79 2.66 25.67
C LEU A 139 9.98 1.93 24.35
N PRO A 140 9.05 1.04 23.96
CA PRO A 140 9.10 0.38 22.66
C PRO A 140 8.75 1.33 21.51
N VAL A 141 9.42 1.12 20.37
CA VAL A 141 9.17 1.83 19.13
C VAL A 141 8.34 0.95 18.21
N VAL A 142 7.11 1.38 17.94
CA VAL A 142 6.21 0.83 16.94
C VAL A 142 6.40 1.62 15.66
N THR A 143 6.85 0.96 14.59
CA THR A 143 7.02 1.62 13.31
C THR A 143 5.96 1.20 12.30
N TYR A 144 5.23 2.17 11.75
CA TYR A 144 4.41 1.93 10.58
C TYR A 144 5.32 1.49 9.42
N VAL A 145 4.92 0.48 8.65
CA VAL A 145 5.75 -0.11 7.58
C VAL A 145 6.19 0.88 6.52
N ASN A 146 5.54 2.06 6.44
CA ASN A 146 5.86 3.15 5.52
C ASN A 146 7.15 3.89 5.93
N THR A 147 8.22 3.15 6.11
CA THR A 147 9.55 3.60 6.54
C THR A 147 10.64 2.79 5.83
N SER A 148 11.89 3.29 5.82
CA SER A 148 13.02 2.58 5.26
C SER A 148 13.40 1.32 6.06
N ALA A 149 14.19 0.43 5.45
CA ALA A 149 14.79 -0.71 6.13
C ALA A 149 15.61 -0.31 7.37
N GLU A 150 16.34 0.82 7.31
CA GLU A 150 17.11 1.35 8.42
C GLU A 150 16.25 1.73 9.61
N VAL A 151 15.10 2.39 9.38
CA VAL A 151 14.15 2.73 10.45
C VAL A 151 13.58 1.48 11.09
N LYS A 152 13.21 0.49 10.27
CA LYS A 152 12.74 -0.81 10.77
C LYS A 152 13.79 -1.52 11.61
N ALA A 153 15.08 -1.45 11.20
CA ALA A 153 16.21 -2.06 11.92
C ALA A 153 16.44 -1.47 13.32
N GLU A 154 16.00 -0.24 13.57
CA GLU A 154 16.08 0.44 14.87
C GLU A 154 14.79 0.33 15.68
N SER A 155 13.71 -0.25 15.12
CA SER A 155 12.39 -0.36 15.75
C SER A 155 12.21 -1.68 16.48
N ASP A 156 11.22 -1.77 17.37
CA ASP A 156 10.96 -2.97 18.15
C ASP A 156 9.88 -3.86 17.48
N ILE A 157 8.92 -3.25 16.78
CA ILE A 157 7.87 -3.94 16.03
C ILE A 157 7.37 -3.05 14.89
N CYS A 158 7.04 -3.66 13.75
CA CYS A 158 6.32 -2.98 12.68
C CYS A 158 4.80 -3.08 12.87
N CYS A 159 4.05 -2.18 12.23
CA CYS A 159 2.60 -2.29 12.10
C CYS A 159 2.15 -1.83 10.71
N THR A 160 0.91 -2.15 10.37
CA THR A 160 0.16 -1.54 9.25
C THR A 160 -1.08 -0.86 9.81
N SER A 161 -1.76 -0.04 9.00
CA SER A 161 -3.05 0.56 9.39
C SER A 161 -4.10 -0.48 9.81
N GLY A 162 -3.99 -1.71 9.29
CA GLY A 162 -4.93 -2.80 9.59
C GLY A 162 -4.71 -3.48 10.94
N ASN A 163 -3.52 -3.40 11.53
CA ASN A 163 -3.21 -4.08 12.80
C ASN A 163 -2.60 -3.17 13.87
N ALA A 164 -2.47 -1.87 13.62
CA ALA A 164 -1.75 -0.93 14.49
C ALA A 164 -2.25 -0.92 15.94
N VAL A 165 -3.56 -0.90 16.17
CA VAL A 165 -4.14 -0.92 17.53
C VAL A 165 -3.66 -2.16 18.28
N ARG A 166 -3.81 -3.34 17.68
CA ARG A 166 -3.40 -4.61 18.33
C ARG A 166 -1.90 -4.71 18.55
N VAL A 167 -1.10 -4.19 17.59
CA VAL A 167 0.35 -4.13 17.73
C VAL A 167 0.73 -3.25 18.91
N VAL A 168 0.16 -2.06 19.03
CA VAL A 168 0.40 -1.13 20.14
C VAL A 168 0.04 -1.76 21.48
N GLU A 169 -1.13 -2.39 21.59
CA GLU A 169 -1.56 -3.06 22.80
C GLU A 169 -0.69 -4.27 23.17
N SER A 170 -0.26 -5.05 22.15
CA SER A 170 0.61 -6.20 22.37
C SER A 170 1.97 -5.80 22.88
N ILE A 171 2.64 -4.86 22.18
CA ILE A 171 4.00 -4.47 22.54
C ILE A 171 4.05 -3.70 23.88
N ALA A 172 3.04 -2.89 24.20
CA ALA A 172 2.93 -2.22 25.49
C ALA A 172 2.86 -3.24 26.62
N ARG A 173 2.07 -4.29 26.45
CA ARG A 173 1.96 -5.41 27.41
C ARG A 173 3.26 -6.19 27.54
N ASP A 174 3.93 -6.50 26.42
CA ASP A 174 5.19 -7.25 26.41
C ASP A 174 6.33 -6.47 27.11
N PHE A 175 6.31 -5.14 27.02
CA PHE A 175 7.27 -4.25 27.68
C PHE A 175 6.85 -3.83 29.11
N GLY A 176 5.63 -4.19 29.55
CA GLY A 176 5.11 -3.80 30.87
C GLY A 176 4.93 -2.29 31.03
N THR A 177 4.57 -1.59 29.95
CA THR A 177 4.41 -0.11 29.91
C THR A 177 3.01 0.28 29.47
N ASP A 178 2.58 1.47 29.86
CA ASP A 178 1.35 2.11 29.36
C ASP A 178 1.61 3.09 28.19
N THR A 179 2.85 3.17 27.74
CA THR A 179 3.29 4.19 26.76
C THR A 179 4.16 3.56 25.68
N VAL A 180 3.91 3.92 24.41
CA VAL A 180 4.74 3.51 23.25
C VAL A 180 5.13 4.73 22.41
N ILE A 181 6.20 4.60 21.64
CA ILE A 181 6.55 5.57 20.59
C ILE A 181 6.02 5.00 19.27
N MET A 182 5.17 5.75 18.54
CA MET A 182 4.65 5.34 17.23
C MET A 182 5.09 6.30 16.14
N ILE A 183 5.78 5.77 15.14
CA ILE A 183 6.38 6.50 14.03
C ILE A 183 5.92 5.93 12.68
N PRO A 184 6.03 6.63 11.55
CA PRO A 184 6.33 8.06 11.42
C PRO A 184 5.07 8.93 11.29
N ASP A 185 3.86 8.36 11.19
CA ASP A 185 2.61 9.06 10.86
C ASP A 185 1.89 9.57 12.11
N LYS A 186 1.84 10.91 12.26
CA LYS A 186 1.17 11.56 13.40
C LYS A 186 -0.33 11.29 13.45
N TYR A 187 -0.99 11.21 12.28
CA TYR A 187 -2.44 11.03 12.23
C TYR A 187 -2.83 9.60 12.52
N LEU A 188 -2.14 8.62 11.90
CA LEU A 188 -2.34 7.22 12.26
C LEU A 188 -2.09 7.00 13.75
N ALA A 189 -1.03 7.55 14.31
CA ALA A 189 -0.70 7.42 15.73
C ALA A 189 -1.79 8.02 16.64
N ARG A 190 -2.34 9.19 16.31
CA ARG A 190 -3.45 9.82 17.05
C ARG A 190 -4.74 9.02 16.94
N ASN A 191 -5.06 8.52 15.75
CA ASN A 191 -6.25 7.70 15.50
C ASN A 191 -6.15 6.32 16.19
N VAL A 192 -4.95 5.77 16.32
CA VAL A 192 -4.68 4.56 17.12
C VAL A 192 -4.82 4.86 18.61
N ALA A 193 -4.21 5.95 19.10
CA ALA A 193 -4.31 6.35 20.51
C ALA A 193 -5.76 6.54 20.97
N ALA A 194 -6.64 7.04 20.08
CA ALA A 194 -8.07 7.20 20.37
C ALA A 194 -8.83 5.86 20.51
N LYS A 195 -8.24 4.74 20.04
CA LYS A 195 -8.86 3.40 20.05
C LYS A 195 -8.27 2.42 21.08
N THR A 196 -7.28 2.87 21.85
CA THR A 196 -6.59 2.06 22.86
C THR A 196 -6.40 2.83 24.16
N GLY A 197 -6.16 2.13 25.28
CA GLY A 197 -5.78 2.76 26.54
C GLY A 197 -4.27 3.07 26.65
N VAL A 198 -3.49 2.75 25.63
CA VAL A 198 -2.04 2.98 25.61
C VAL A 198 -1.74 4.43 25.20
N LYS A 199 -0.87 5.09 25.94
CA LYS A 199 -0.36 6.41 25.56
C LYS A 199 0.60 6.32 24.38
N VAL A 200 0.46 7.21 23.40
CA VAL A 200 1.26 7.17 22.18
C VAL A 200 2.04 8.47 22.04
N ILE A 201 3.38 8.36 22.02
CA ILE A 201 4.28 9.44 21.64
C ILE A 201 4.41 9.39 20.12
N THR A 202 4.10 10.50 19.44
CA THR A 202 4.07 10.57 17.98
C THR A 202 5.33 11.21 17.40
N TRP A 203 5.62 10.90 16.14
CA TRP A 203 6.49 11.67 15.25
C TRP A 203 5.64 12.62 14.39
N GLU A 204 6.23 13.70 13.85
CA GLU A 204 5.48 14.73 13.11
C GLU A 204 5.42 14.49 11.58
N GLY A 205 5.61 13.25 11.13
CA GLY A 205 5.39 12.88 9.73
C GLY A 205 3.93 12.77 9.36
N ALA A 206 3.60 12.97 8.09
CA ALA A 206 2.24 12.83 7.55
C ALA A 206 2.27 12.29 6.11
N CYS A 207 1.21 11.58 5.74
CA CYS A 207 0.99 11.19 4.36
C CYS A 207 0.46 12.38 3.56
N GLU A 208 1.22 12.82 2.54
CA GLU A 208 0.87 13.97 1.70
C GLU A 208 -0.46 13.84 0.93
N VAL A 209 -1.00 12.61 0.83
CA VAL A 209 -2.30 12.34 0.22
C VAL A 209 -3.42 12.53 1.24
N HIS A 210 -3.29 11.87 2.40
CA HIS A 210 -4.35 11.79 3.38
C HIS A 210 -4.49 13.06 4.23
N GLU A 211 -3.38 13.79 4.48
CA GLU A 211 -3.43 15.05 5.24
C GLU A 211 -4.18 16.19 4.50
N ARG A 212 -4.42 16.04 3.19
CA ARG A 212 -5.14 17.06 2.40
C ARG A 212 -6.66 17.01 2.58
N PHE A 213 -7.20 15.88 3.05
CA PHE A 213 -8.63 15.78 3.29
C PHE A 213 -9.04 16.59 4.50
N THR A 214 -10.21 17.23 4.43
CA THR A 214 -10.77 18.06 5.48
C THR A 214 -12.15 17.56 5.92
N ALA A 215 -12.51 17.82 7.19
CA ALA A 215 -13.85 17.51 7.69
C ALA A 215 -14.95 18.28 6.91
N GLN A 216 -14.63 19.47 6.39
CA GLN A 216 -15.57 20.24 5.58
C GLN A 216 -15.91 19.54 4.26
N GLU A 217 -14.90 19.00 3.56
CA GLU A 217 -15.14 18.20 2.34
C GLU A 217 -16.04 17.01 2.60
N ILE A 218 -15.91 16.34 3.76
CA ILE A 218 -16.79 15.22 4.10
C ILE A 218 -18.24 15.69 4.27
N ARG A 219 -18.45 16.83 4.95
CA ARG A 219 -19.78 17.42 5.09
C ARG A 219 -20.37 17.85 3.75
N ASP A 220 -19.54 18.38 2.85
CA ASP A 220 -19.94 18.77 1.49
C ASP A 220 -20.36 17.55 0.66
N TYR A 221 -19.63 16.42 0.75
CA TYR A 221 -20.06 15.16 0.13
C TYR A 221 -21.42 14.69 0.66
N ARG A 222 -21.65 14.77 1.98
CA ARG A 222 -22.93 14.38 2.57
C ARG A 222 -24.08 15.29 2.12
N ALA A 223 -23.82 16.60 2.01
CA ALA A 223 -24.82 17.57 1.54
C ALA A 223 -25.15 17.34 0.05
N ALA A 224 -24.14 17.09 -0.78
CA ALA A 224 -24.34 16.84 -2.22
C ALA A 224 -24.95 15.47 -2.53
N HIS A 225 -24.71 14.48 -1.67
CA HIS A 225 -25.10 13.08 -1.87
C HIS A 225 -25.80 12.52 -0.61
N PRO A 226 -27.08 12.83 -0.37
CA PRO A 226 -27.79 12.31 0.80
C PRO A 226 -27.73 10.78 0.88
N GLY A 227 -27.40 10.25 2.07
CA GLY A 227 -27.25 8.81 2.30
C GLY A 227 -25.91 8.19 1.84
N ILE A 228 -24.94 9.02 1.41
CA ILE A 228 -23.60 8.52 1.07
C ILE A 228 -22.91 7.93 2.30
N VAL A 229 -22.30 6.77 2.12
CA VAL A 229 -21.41 6.15 3.11
C VAL A 229 -19.99 6.68 2.92
N VAL A 230 -19.36 7.13 3.99
CA VAL A 230 -18.01 7.68 3.99
C VAL A 230 -17.06 6.71 4.66
N LEU A 231 -16.08 6.20 3.91
CA LEU A 231 -15.03 5.31 4.42
C LEU A 231 -13.70 6.08 4.41
N ALA A 232 -13.01 6.18 5.55
CA ALA A 232 -11.77 6.93 5.65
C ALA A 232 -10.57 6.04 6.00
N HIS A 233 -9.42 6.36 5.42
CA HIS A 233 -8.16 5.74 5.84
C HIS A 233 -7.66 6.38 7.14
N PRO A 234 -7.11 5.62 8.10
CA PRO A 234 -6.68 6.15 9.40
C PRO A 234 -5.40 7.02 9.35
N GLU A 235 -4.79 7.22 8.20
CA GLU A 235 -3.79 8.27 7.95
C GLU A 235 -4.41 9.67 7.75
N CYS A 236 -5.74 9.75 7.64
CA CYS A 236 -6.44 11.04 7.60
C CYS A 236 -6.39 11.75 8.96
N PRO A 237 -6.49 13.09 8.98
CA PRO A 237 -6.65 13.85 10.23
C PRO A 237 -7.79 13.30 11.10
N PRO A 238 -7.66 13.34 12.44
CA PRO A 238 -8.69 12.82 13.34
C PRO A 238 -10.09 13.42 13.12
N GLU A 239 -10.17 14.69 12.77
CA GLU A 239 -11.43 15.37 12.42
C GLU A 239 -12.09 14.85 11.15
N VAL A 240 -11.31 14.34 10.19
CA VAL A 240 -11.82 13.65 8.99
C VAL A 240 -12.34 12.27 9.35
N VAL A 241 -11.56 11.53 10.15
CA VAL A 241 -11.93 10.19 10.65
C VAL A 241 -13.21 10.25 11.49
N ALA A 242 -13.39 11.33 12.29
CA ALA A 242 -14.59 11.54 13.11
C ALA A 242 -15.87 11.75 12.28
N GLU A 243 -15.77 12.28 11.06
CA GLU A 243 -16.90 12.45 10.14
C GLU A 243 -17.21 11.19 9.32
N ALA A 244 -16.36 10.17 9.33
CA ALA A 244 -16.54 8.95 8.55
C ALA A 244 -17.49 7.95 9.24
N ASP A 245 -18.25 7.19 8.43
CA ASP A 245 -19.07 6.07 8.93
C ASP A 245 -18.22 4.87 9.33
N PHE A 246 -17.05 4.74 8.69
CA PHE A 246 -16.08 3.71 8.99
C PHE A 246 -14.65 4.20 8.71
N ALA A 247 -13.73 3.85 9.60
CA ALA A 247 -12.30 4.10 9.39
C ALA A 247 -11.49 2.82 9.55
N GLY A 248 -10.75 2.47 8.49
CA GLY A 248 -9.95 1.24 8.44
C GLY A 248 -8.91 1.25 7.33
N SER A 249 -8.08 0.19 7.30
CA SER A 249 -7.10 -0.03 6.22
C SER A 249 -7.79 -0.17 4.87
N THR A 250 -7.03 -0.11 3.79
CA THR A 250 -7.56 -0.31 2.43
C THR A 250 -8.29 -1.66 2.32
N ALA A 251 -7.73 -2.73 2.86
CA ALA A 251 -8.40 -4.03 2.91
C ALA A 251 -9.71 -4.00 3.71
N ALA A 252 -9.73 -3.31 4.85
CA ALA A 252 -10.94 -3.19 5.66
C ALA A 252 -12.04 -2.38 4.94
N MET A 253 -11.67 -1.33 4.20
CA MET A 253 -12.62 -0.55 3.39
C MET A 253 -13.20 -1.38 2.23
N ILE A 254 -12.38 -2.19 1.54
CA ILE A 254 -12.84 -3.13 0.50
C ILE A 254 -13.84 -4.13 1.10
N ASN A 255 -13.50 -4.73 2.24
CA ASN A 255 -14.37 -5.67 2.94
C ASN A 255 -15.69 -5.02 3.39
N TYR A 256 -15.64 -3.75 3.81
CA TYR A 256 -16.85 -3.00 4.16
C TYR A 256 -17.79 -2.87 2.95
N VAL A 257 -17.27 -2.44 1.80
CA VAL A 257 -18.08 -2.33 0.56
C VAL A 257 -18.68 -3.68 0.18
N GLY A 258 -17.87 -4.75 0.20
CA GLY A 258 -18.33 -6.09 -0.16
C GLY A 258 -19.41 -6.67 0.77
N SER A 259 -19.32 -6.39 2.08
CA SER A 259 -20.24 -6.92 3.08
C SER A 259 -21.52 -6.08 3.25
N HIS A 260 -21.43 -4.75 3.17
CA HIS A 260 -22.55 -3.83 3.40
C HIS A 260 -23.27 -3.41 2.11
N LYS A 261 -22.58 -3.49 0.96
CA LYS A 261 -23.10 -3.12 -0.37
C LYS A 261 -23.87 -1.79 -0.35
N PRO A 262 -23.24 -0.69 0.10
CA PRO A 262 -23.91 0.60 0.18
C PRO A 262 -24.38 1.03 -1.21
N GLN A 263 -25.51 1.73 -1.31
CA GLN A 263 -25.97 2.26 -2.60
C GLN A 263 -24.95 3.25 -3.18
N ARG A 264 -24.36 4.08 -2.33
CA ARG A 264 -23.36 5.09 -2.70
C ARG A 264 -22.28 5.18 -1.65
N VAL A 265 -21.02 5.27 -2.08
CA VAL A 265 -19.86 5.35 -1.19
C VAL A 265 -18.85 6.38 -1.68
N VAL A 266 -18.16 7.03 -0.75
CA VAL A 266 -16.93 7.79 -0.99
C VAL A 266 -15.83 7.19 -0.15
N MET A 267 -14.68 6.94 -0.79
CA MET A 267 -13.48 6.43 -0.11
C MET A 267 -12.48 7.56 0.05
N ILE A 268 -12.27 8.01 1.28
CA ILE A 268 -11.35 9.09 1.64
C ILE A 268 -9.96 8.51 1.77
N THR A 269 -9.34 8.29 0.62
CA THR A 269 -8.01 7.73 0.41
C THR A 269 -7.53 8.04 -1.01
N GLU A 270 -6.46 7.41 -1.47
CA GLU A 270 -5.93 7.55 -2.84
C GLU A 270 -6.98 7.08 -3.87
N CYS A 271 -7.18 7.88 -4.92
CA CYS A 271 -8.37 7.76 -5.77
C CYS A 271 -8.43 6.51 -6.65
N SER A 272 -7.31 5.94 -7.10
CA SER A 272 -7.32 4.70 -7.92
C SER A 272 -7.91 3.51 -7.17
N MET A 273 -7.89 3.54 -5.83
CA MET A 273 -8.53 2.50 -5.05
C MET A 273 -10.03 2.42 -5.31
N SER A 274 -10.72 3.56 -5.44
CA SER A 274 -12.14 3.59 -5.76
C SER A 274 -12.44 2.95 -7.11
N ASP A 275 -11.57 3.16 -8.12
CA ASP A 275 -11.73 2.55 -9.43
C ASP A 275 -11.54 1.03 -9.36
N ASN A 276 -10.51 0.56 -8.65
CA ASN A 276 -10.26 -0.88 -8.49
C ASN A 276 -11.40 -1.59 -7.75
N VAL A 277 -11.93 -0.98 -6.69
CA VAL A 277 -13.04 -1.56 -5.93
C VAL A 277 -14.35 -1.53 -6.74
N ALA A 278 -14.59 -0.48 -7.51
CA ALA A 278 -15.78 -0.36 -8.35
C ALA A 278 -15.83 -1.42 -9.47
N VAL A 279 -14.69 -1.90 -9.97
CA VAL A 279 -14.63 -3.04 -10.91
C VAL A 279 -15.27 -4.29 -10.32
N GLU A 280 -15.03 -4.55 -9.04
CA GLU A 280 -15.54 -5.75 -8.34
C GLU A 280 -16.98 -5.53 -7.77
N HIS A 281 -17.44 -4.26 -7.69
CA HIS A 281 -18.74 -3.88 -7.14
C HIS A 281 -19.51 -2.95 -8.07
N PRO A 282 -19.94 -3.42 -9.27
CA PRO A 282 -20.58 -2.59 -10.29
C PRO A 282 -21.95 -2.04 -9.86
N ASP A 283 -22.59 -2.64 -8.85
CA ASP A 283 -23.88 -2.19 -8.32
C ASP A 283 -23.75 -1.05 -7.27
N VAL A 284 -22.52 -0.67 -6.89
CA VAL A 284 -22.24 0.40 -5.93
C VAL A 284 -21.81 1.66 -6.67
N GLU A 285 -22.44 2.79 -6.38
CA GLU A 285 -22.03 4.08 -6.92
C GLU A 285 -20.86 4.65 -6.11
N PHE A 286 -19.71 4.89 -6.76
CA PHE A 286 -18.54 5.49 -6.15
C PHE A 286 -18.44 6.96 -6.48
N VAL A 287 -18.53 7.81 -5.45
CA VAL A 287 -18.11 9.22 -5.53
C VAL A 287 -16.60 9.28 -5.33
N ARG A 288 -15.88 9.95 -6.24
CA ARG A 288 -14.42 9.89 -6.32
C ARG A 288 -13.79 11.21 -5.93
N PRO A 289 -13.27 11.36 -4.70
CA PRO A 289 -12.33 12.42 -4.40
C PRO A 289 -11.03 12.16 -5.18
N CYS A 290 -10.36 13.20 -5.65
CA CYS A 290 -9.17 13.01 -6.50
C CYS A 290 -7.89 13.47 -5.81
N ASN A 291 -7.42 12.71 -4.82
CA ASN A 291 -6.08 12.84 -4.25
C ASN A 291 -5.20 11.69 -4.74
N LEU A 292 -4.34 11.97 -5.71
CA LEU A 292 -3.38 11.00 -6.27
C LEU A 292 -2.10 10.96 -5.42
N CYS A 293 -1.55 9.76 -5.24
CA CYS A 293 -0.22 9.60 -4.69
C CYS A 293 0.84 9.75 -5.78
N PRO A 294 1.67 10.81 -5.78
CA PRO A 294 2.65 11.04 -6.84
C PRO A 294 3.73 9.95 -6.89
N HIS A 295 3.95 9.28 -5.77
CA HIS A 295 4.93 8.19 -5.67
C HIS A 295 4.39 6.89 -6.30
N MET A 296 3.16 6.51 -5.97
CA MET A 296 2.51 5.31 -6.53
C MET A 296 2.31 5.46 -8.05
N LYS A 297 2.03 6.67 -8.55
CA LYS A 297 1.84 6.94 -9.98
C LYS A 297 3.13 6.95 -10.81
N ARG A 298 4.30 6.78 -10.19
CA ARG A 298 5.56 6.48 -10.90
C ARG A 298 5.60 5.06 -11.45
N ILE A 299 4.81 4.17 -10.90
CA ILE A 299 4.71 2.80 -11.38
C ILE A 299 3.76 2.77 -12.57
N THR A 300 4.28 2.39 -13.72
CA THR A 300 3.57 2.32 -15.00
C THR A 300 3.72 0.95 -15.63
N LEU A 301 2.84 0.59 -16.58
CA LEU A 301 2.99 -0.65 -17.36
C LEU A 301 4.35 -0.70 -18.07
N ASP A 302 4.78 0.40 -18.70
CA ASP A 302 6.07 0.48 -19.39
C ASP A 302 7.25 0.29 -18.42
N GLY A 303 7.16 0.86 -17.22
CA GLY A 303 8.17 0.66 -16.16
C GLY A 303 8.25 -0.79 -15.72
N ILE A 304 7.11 -1.46 -15.53
CA ILE A 304 7.03 -2.89 -15.19
C ILE A 304 7.62 -3.74 -16.32
N LEU A 305 7.23 -3.45 -17.58
CA LEU A 305 7.78 -4.14 -18.74
C LEU A 305 9.28 -3.99 -18.82
N HIS A 306 9.78 -2.76 -18.71
CA HIS A 306 11.21 -2.46 -18.75
C HIS A 306 11.98 -3.22 -17.66
N SER A 307 11.50 -3.20 -16.42
CA SER A 307 12.12 -3.94 -15.31
C SER A 307 12.20 -5.44 -15.58
N LEU A 308 11.15 -6.04 -16.12
CA LEU A 308 11.14 -7.46 -16.48
C LEU A 308 12.06 -7.78 -17.65
N GLN A 309 12.16 -6.89 -18.66
CA GLN A 309 13.03 -7.09 -19.82
C GLN A 309 14.51 -7.01 -19.45
N THR A 310 14.86 -6.04 -18.64
CA THR A 310 16.26 -5.68 -18.35
C THR A 310 16.75 -6.18 -16.99
N MET A 311 15.88 -6.61 -16.11
CA MET A 311 16.15 -6.99 -14.72
C MET A 311 16.84 -5.84 -13.95
N THR A 312 16.51 -4.59 -14.29
CA THR A 312 17.06 -3.38 -13.65
C THR A 312 16.19 -2.92 -12.48
N HIS A 313 16.78 -2.03 -11.67
CA HIS A 313 16.19 -1.52 -10.43
C HIS A 313 15.95 -2.64 -9.39
N GLU A 314 16.90 -3.57 -9.28
CA GLU A 314 16.90 -4.49 -8.16
C GLU A 314 17.09 -3.74 -6.84
N VAL A 315 16.22 -4.03 -5.88
CA VAL A 315 16.30 -3.46 -4.54
C VAL A 315 17.30 -4.27 -3.71
N ILE A 316 18.32 -3.57 -3.25
CA ILE A 316 19.37 -4.13 -2.41
C ILE A 316 19.21 -3.53 -1.00
N VAL A 317 19.22 -4.37 0.01
CA VAL A 317 19.26 -3.97 1.41
C VAL A 317 20.54 -4.50 2.03
N ASP A 318 21.28 -3.64 2.73
CA ASP A 318 22.48 -4.07 3.44
C ASP A 318 22.16 -5.27 4.34
N PRO A 319 22.93 -6.38 4.27
CA PRO A 319 22.63 -7.60 5.01
C PRO A 319 22.52 -7.41 6.52
N ALA A 320 23.34 -6.52 7.12
CA ALA A 320 23.28 -6.25 8.54
C ALA A 320 22.03 -5.44 8.93
N VAL A 321 21.59 -4.53 8.05
CA VAL A 321 20.31 -3.80 8.20
C VAL A 321 19.14 -4.76 8.02
N ALA A 322 19.16 -5.58 6.97
CA ALA A 322 18.10 -6.56 6.70
C ALA A 322 17.89 -7.53 7.86
N ALA A 323 18.98 -8.07 8.42
CA ALA A 323 18.92 -8.97 9.56
C ALA A 323 18.24 -8.34 10.79
N ARG A 324 18.51 -7.06 11.07
CA ARG A 324 17.89 -6.34 12.19
C ARG A 324 16.44 -5.94 11.88
N ALA A 325 16.15 -5.49 10.66
CA ALA A 325 14.82 -5.09 10.23
C ALA A 325 13.84 -6.27 10.15
N LYS A 326 14.34 -7.49 9.94
CA LYS A 326 13.50 -8.69 9.83
C LYS A 326 12.73 -8.97 11.10
N ALA A 327 13.32 -8.85 12.28
CA ALA A 327 12.67 -9.17 13.53
C ALA A 327 11.42 -8.30 13.82
N PRO A 328 11.43 -6.96 13.68
CA PRO A 328 10.23 -6.13 13.80
C PRO A 328 9.14 -6.47 12.77
N ILE A 329 9.53 -6.84 11.54
CA ILE A 329 8.57 -7.27 10.50
C ILE A 329 7.95 -8.61 10.88
N ASP A 330 8.74 -9.61 11.29
CA ASP A 330 8.25 -10.93 11.68
C ASP A 330 7.29 -10.82 12.89
N ARG A 331 7.60 -9.98 13.86
CA ARG A 331 6.69 -9.70 15.00
C ARG A 331 5.35 -9.14 14.53
N MET A 332 5.36 -8.19 13.59
CA MET A 332 4.14 -7.65 12.99
C MET A 332 3.30 -8.75 12.32
N LEU A 333 3.95 -9.62 11.54
CA LEU A 333 3.28 -10.72 10.83
C LEU A 333 2.69 -11.76 11.78
N ALA A 334 3.27 -11.93 12.97
CA ALA A 334 2.81 -12.84 14.00
C ALA A 334 1.59 -12.32 14.78
N VAL A 335 1.34 -11.01 14.81
CA VAL A 335 0.13 -10.44 15.43
C VAL A 335 -1.08 -10.87 14.62
N LYS A 336 -1.93 -11.71 15.24
CA LYS A 336 -3.17 -12.21 14.61
C LYS A 336 -4.09 -11.03 14.26
N ALA A 337 -4.71 -11.17 13.10
CA ALA A 337 -5.67 -10.17 12.60
C ALA A 337 -6.95 -10.13 13.45
#